data_1968de2ac6e05892a7eea06338b5baee
#
_entry.id   1968de2ac6e05892a7eea06338b5baee
#
_cell.length_a   1.000
_cell.length_b   1.000
_cell.length_c   1.000
_cell.angle_alpha   90.00
_cell.angle_beta   90.00
_cell.angle_gamma   90.00
#
_symmetry.space_group_name_H-M   'P 1'
#
loop_
_entity.id
_entity.type
_entity.pdbx_description
1 polymer ?
#
loop_
_entity_poly.entity_id
_entity_poly.type
_entity_poly.pdbx_seq_one_letter_code
_entity_poly.pdbx_strand_id
1 'polypeptide(L)'
;MTRYVALLRAINVGGRTVKMDRLRALFEEMGFRKVETLIASGNVLFDTAARSAAPIEKKIEAHLFKTLGYDVETFVRTPAELAAVCALQPFADSVEHAKASALYVGFVKAPPAKDACARLMSLGNGIDEFRVHGREYFWSSLKSMGQSKITGAAIERALKVPSTMRNITTVRRLSAD
;
A
#
# COMPACT_ATOMS: atom_id res chain seq x y z
N MET A 1 9.49 -17.79 -12.56
CA MET A 1 8.94 -17.24 -11.30
C MET A 1 8.87 -15.73 -11.43
N THR A 2 7.85 -15.12 -10.87
CA THR A 2 7.66 -13.66 -10.90
C THR A 2 7.90 -13.10 -9.51
N ARG A 3 8.62 -11.98 -9.43
CA ARG A 3 8.84 -11.21 -8.20
C ARG A 3 7.60 -10.38 -7.87
N TYR A 4 7.17 -10.42 -6.63
CA TYR A 4 6.05 -9.64 -6.12
C TYR A 4 6.40 -8.94 -4.81
N VAL A 5 5.65 -7.90 -4.52
CA VAL A 5 5.65 -7.17 -3.25
C VAL A 5 4.27 -7.28 -2.63
N ALA A 6 4.19 -7.82 -1.43
CA ALA A 6 2.99 -7.76 -0.60
C ALA A 6 3.07 -6.55 0.33
N LEU A 7 2.05 -5.72 0.28
CA LEU A 7 1.85 -4.59 1.17
C LEU A 7 0.75 -4.98 2.17
N LEU A 8 1.15 -5.26 3.41
CA LEU A 8 0.25 -5.73 4.45
C LEU A 8 -0.35 -4.54 5.21
N ARG A 9 -1.67 -4.58 5.42
CA ARG A 9 -2.36 -3.54 6.18
C ARG A 9 -2.32 -3.88 7.66
N ALA A 10 -1.86 -2.92 8.46
CA ALA A 10 -1.97 -2.95 9.91
C ALA A 10 -1.37 -4.21 10.61
N ILE A 11 -0.28 -4.76 10.06
CA ILE A 11 0.34 -5.98 10.63
C ILE A 11 0.99 -5.72 12.01
N ASN A 12 1.50 -4.51 12.25
CA ASN A 12 2.21 -4.13 13.48
C ASN A 12 1.62 -2.84 14.08
N VAL A 13 0.30 -2.80 14.28
CA VAL A 13 -0.40 -1.67 14.89
C VAL A 13 -1.42 -2.16 15.92
N GLY A 14 -1.81 -1.30 16.85
CA GLY A 14 -2.87 -1.59 17.81
C GLY A 14 -2.56 -2.74 18.78
N GLY A 15 -1.30 -2.86 19.22
CA GLY A 15 -0.85 -3.93 20.12
C GLY A 15 -0.56 -5.27 19.44
N ARG A 16 -0.77 -5.38 18.13
CA ARG A 16 -0.39 -6.56 17.33
C ARG A 16 1.07 -6.42 16.93
N THR A 17 1.88 -7.45 17.15
CA THR A 17 3.29 -7.45 16.78
C THR A 17 3.66 -8.78 16.15
N VAL A 18 4.16 -8.74 14.92
CA VAL A 18 4.75 -9.87 14.22
C VAL A 18 6.21 -9.54 13.91
N LYS A 19 7.13 -10.32 14.47
CA LYS A 19 8.57 -10.16 14.17
C LYS A 19 8.82 -10.43 12.70
N MET A 20 9.77 -9.70 12.10
CA MET A 20 10.08 -9.83 10.66
C MET A 20 10.51 -11.24 10.28
N ASP A 21 11.29 -11.92 11.12
CA ASP A 21 11.67 -13.32 10.88
C ASP A 21 10.46 -14.27 10.88
N ARG A 22 9.50 -14.05 11.77
CA ARG A 22 8.26 -14.84 11.78
C ARG A 22 7.42 -14.55 10.53
N LEU A 23 7.32 -13.29 10.13
CA LEU A 23 6.61 -12.91 8.91
C LEU A 23 7.24 -13.56 7.67
N ARG A 24 8.57 -13.57 7.57
CA ARG A 24 9.30 -14.26 6.51
C ARG A 24 8.96 -15.75 6.50
N ALA A 25 9.06 -16.42 7.65
CA ALA A 25 8.74 -17.85 7.78
C ALA A 25 7.29 -18.15 7.32
N LEU A 26 6.30 -17.32 7.66
CA LEU A 26 4.92 -17.48 7.21
C LEU A 26 4.79 -17.44 5.69
N PHE A 27 5.54 -16.57 5.02
CA PHE A 27 5.57 -16.52 3.55
C PHE A 27 6.25 -17.75 2.95
N GLU A 28 7.34 -18.22 3.54
CA GLU A 28 8.03 -19.45 3.12
C GLU A 28 7.15 -20.70 3.30
N GLU A 29 6.37 -20.78 4.39
CA GLU A 29 5.37 -21.83 4.65
C GLU A 29 4.32 -21.91 3.53
N MET A 30 4.02 -20.80 2.85
CA MET A 30 3.13 -20.76 1.68
C MET A 30 3.78 -21.24 0.37
N GLY A 31 5.06 -21.61 0.41
CA GLY A 31 5.83 -22.04 -0.77
C GLY A 31 6.39 -20.89 -1.61
N PHE A 32 6.36 -19.66 -1.10
CA PHE A 32 7.03 -18.54 -1.74
C PHE A 32 8.54 -18.63 -1.54
N ARG A 33 9.30 -18.11 -2.50
CA ARG A 33 10.78 -18.18 -2.51
C ARG A 33 11.40 -16.81 -2.43
N LYS A 34 12.67 -16.74 -2.04
CA LYS A 34 13.44 -15.50 -1.89
C LYS A 34 12.65 -14.44 -1.12
N VAL A 35 12.11 -14.87 0.02
CA VAL A 35 11.31 -13.99 0.86
C VAL A 35 12.20 -13.01 1.61
N GLU A 36 11.91 -11.74 1.43
CA GLU A 36 12.60 -10.64 2.09
C GLU A 36 11.59 -9.69 2.72
N THR A 37 11.91 -9.15 3.88
CA THR A 37 11.09 -8.14 4.55
C THR A 37 11.80 -6.79 4.51
N LEU A 38 11.11 -5.76 4.08
CA LEU A 38 11.66 -4.41 4.00
C LEU A 38 10.88 -3.47 4.90
N ILE A 39 11.54 -2.90 5.89
CA ILE A 39 10.96 -1.97 6.86
C ILE A 39 9.85 -2.65 7.69
N ALA A 40 9.73 -2.33 8.97
CA ALA A 40 8.80 -2.96 9.93
C ALA A 40 7.30 -2.72 9.65
N SER A 41 6.94 -2.06 8.54
CA SER A 41 5.57 -1.70 8.18
C SER A 41 4.81 -2.74 7.35
N GLY A 42 5.32 -3.99 7.26
CA GLY A 42 4.61 -5.06 6.56
C GLY A 42 4.80 -5.03 5.04
N ASN A 43 6.03 -4.87 4.59
CA ASN A 43 6.38 -5.01 3.18
C ASN A 43 7.18 -6.31 3.00
N VAL A 44 6.70 -7.22 2.17
CA VAL A 44 7.33 -8.50 1.92
C VAL A 44 7.54 -8.71 0.43
N LEU A 45 8.78 -8.93 0.03
CA LEU A 45 9.15 -9.28 -1.34
C LEU A 45 9.30 -10.79 -1.44
N PHE A 46 8.84 -11.38 -2.54
CA PHE A 46 8.91 -12.83 -2.73
C PHE A 46 8.73 -13.22 -4.20
N ASP A 47 9.21 -14.41 -4.54
CA ASP A 47 9.06 -15.03 -5.85
C ASP A 47 7.98 -16.12 -5.82
N THR A 48 7.14 -16.17 -6.84
CA THR A 48 6.14 -17.24 -7.01
C THR A 48 5.89 -17.56 -8.49
N ALA A 49 5.38 -18.75 -8.77
CA ALA A 49 4.94 -19.17 -10.10
C ALA A 49 3.54 -18.60 -10.46
N ALA A 50 2.80 -18.09 -9.50
CA ALA A 50 1.50 -17.45 -9.75
C ALA A 50 1.66 -16.21 -10.65
N ARG A 51 0.66 -15.98 -11.51
CA ARG A 51 0.74 -14.96 -12.57
C ARG A 51 -0.19 -13.76 -12.34
N SER A 52 -0.94 -13.75 -11.25
CA SER A 52 -1.86 -12.65 -10.95
C SER A 52 -1.94 -12.36 -9.46
N ALA A 53 -2.19 -11.10 -9.12
CA ALA A 53 -2.20 -10.63 -7.74
C ALA A 53 -3.35 -11.23 -6.90
N ALA A 54 -4.56 -11.29 -7.43
CA ALA A 54 -5.74 -11.67 -6.66
C ALA A 54 -5.68 -13.06 -5.98
N PRO A 55 -5.24 -14.13 -6.65
CA PRO A 55 -5.03 -15.42 -5.99
C PRO A 55 -3.92 -15.39 -4.93
N ILE A 56 -2.87 -14.59 -5.16
CA ILE A 56 -1.77 -14.42 -4.20
C ILE A 56 -2.29 -13.72 -2.94
N GLU A 57 -3.03 -12.63 -3.10
CA GLU A 57 -3.64 -11.87 -2.00
C GLU A 57 -4.51 -12.78 -1.14
N LYS A 58 -5.42 -13.53 -1.75
CA LYS A 58 -6.29 -14.50 -1.04
C LYS A 58 -5.51 -15.56 -0.28
N LYS A 59 -4.46 -16.10 -0.88
CA LYS A 59 -3.59 -17.12 -0.26
C LYS A 59 -2.90 -16.55 0.97
N ILE A 60 -2.33 -15.36 0.87
CA ILE A 60 -1.65 -14.69 1.98
C ILE A 60 -2.65 -14.38 3.10
N GLU A 61 -3.78 -13.78 2.78
CA GLU A 61 -4.82 -13.41 3.75
C GLU A 61 -5.33 -14.63 4.53
N ALA A 62 -5.64 -15.73 3.83
CA ALA A 62 -6.11 -16.96 4.45
C ALA A 62 -5.07 -17.58 5.39
N HIS A 63 -3.79 -17.61 4.97
CA HIS A 63 -2.72 -18.19 5.79
C HIS A 63 -2.43 -17.32 7.03
N LEU A 64 -2.37 -16.01 6.85
CA LEU A 64 -2.16 -15.08 7.96
C LEU A 64 -3.32 -15.13 8.95
N PHE A 65 -4.57 -15.17 8.48
CA PHE A 65 -5.73 -15.34 9.36
C PHE A 65 -5.66 -16.62 10.19
N LYS A 66 -5.37 -17.75 9.53
CA LYS A 66 -5.25 -19.06 10.20
C LYS A 66 -4.14 -19.06 11.26
N THR A 67 -3.04 -18.36 11.00
CA THR A 67 -1.85 -18.43 11.86
C THR A 67 -1.83 -17.35 12.93
N LEU A 68 -2.30 -16.15 12.61
CA LEU A 68 -2.26 -14.99 13.52
C LEU A 68 -3.58 -14.76 14.26
N GLY A 69 -4.69 -15.32 13.75
CA GLY A 69 -6.02 -15.21 14.37
C GLY A 69 -6.75 -13.88 14.10
N TYR A 70 -6.27 -13.08 13.14
CA TYR A 70 -6.93 -11.85 12.72
C TYR A 70 -6.72 -11.57 11.23
N ASP A 71 -7.61 -10.77 10.65
CA ASP A 71 -7.52 -10.39 9.24
C ASP A 71 -6.36 -9.45 8.97
N VAL A 72 -5.62 -9.73 7.92
CA VAL A 72 -4.56 -8.87 7.38
C VAL A 72 -4.85 -8.64 5.90
N GLU A 73 -5.49 -7.54 5.58
CA GLU A 73 -5.69 -7.13 4.18
C GLU A 73 -4.34 -7.00 3.49
N THR A 74 -4.24 -7.61 2.32
CA THR A 74 -2.99 -7.70 1.57
C THR A 74 -3.18 -7.16 0.16
N PHE A 75 -2.24 -6.33 -0.27
CA PHE A 75 -2.23 -5.71 -1.59
C PHE A 75 -0.94 -6.13 -2.28
N VAL A 76 -1.05 -6.75 -3.44
CA VAL A 76 0.10 -7.30 -4.17
C VAL A 76 0.36 -6.50 -5.44
N ARG A 77 1.63 -6.17 -5.66
CA ARG A 77 2.14 -5.50 -6.86
C ARG A 77 3.44 -6.15 -7.31
N THR A 78 3.78 -6.01 -8.57
CA THR A 78 5.14 -6.28 -9.05
C THR A 78 6.04 -5.06 -8.83
N PRO A 79 7.37 -5.24 -8.75
CA PRO A 79 8.29 -4.09 -8.72
C PRO A 79 8.12 -3.17 -9.93
N ALA A 80 7.81 -3.71 -11.11
CA ALA A 80 7.54 -2.92 -12.32
C ALA A 80 6.29 -2.03 -12.19
N GLU A 81 5.20 -2.54 -11.60
CA GLU A 81 4.01 -1.74 -11.28
C GLU A 81 4.36 -0.60 -10.31
N LEU A 82 5.14 -0.89 -9.26
CA LEU A 82 5.58 0.12 -8.29
C LEU A 82 6.49 1.17 -8.94
N ALA A 83 7.38 0.75 -9.85
CA ALA A 83 8.22 1.68 -10.62
C ALA A 83 7.38 2.61 -11.50
N ALA A 84 6.36 2.08 -12.17
CA ALA A 84 5.43 2.88 -12.96
C ALA A 84 4.67 3.91 -12.09
N VAL A 85 4.24 3.50 -10.90
CA VAL A 85 3.62 4.41 -9.91
C VAL A 85 4.58 5.53 -9.50
N CYS A 86 5.85 5.20 -9.24
CA CYS A 86 6.87 6.19 -8.88
C CYS A 86 7.19 7.18 -9.98
N ALA A 87 6.99 6.80 -11.25
CA ALA A 87 7.21 7.66 -12.41
C ALA A 87 6.08 8.68 -12.65
N LEU A 88 4.91 8.47 -12.02
CA LEU A 88 3.80 9.40 -12.12
C LEU A 88 4.10 10.71 -11.39
N GLN A 89 3.57 11.80 -11.94
CA GLN A 89 3.59 13.13 -11.34
C GLN A 89 2.14 13.59 -11.10
N PRO A 90 1.47 13.01 -10.09
CA PRO A 90 0.03 13.18 -9.92
C PRO A 90 -0.39 14.62 -9.57
N PHE A 91 0.53 15.45 -9.12
CA PHE A 91 0.31 16.85 -8.74
C PHE A 91 1.09 17.83 -9.63
N ALA A 92 1.38 17.47 -10.88
CA ALA A 92 2.10 18.34 -11.82
C ALA A 92 1.37 19.67 -12.13
N ASP A 93 0.03 19.67 -11.90
CA ASP A 93 -0.86 20.85 -12.03
C ASP A 93 -0.77 21.81 -10.83
N SER A 94 -0.09 21.44 -9.75
CA SER A 94 0.04 22.25 -8.54
C SER A 94 1.50 22.47 -8.19
N VAL A 95 1.98 23.71 -8.27
CA VAL A 95 3.36 24.06 -7.95
C VAL A 95 3.77 23.69 -6.52
N GLU A 96 2.85 23.88 -5.57
CA GLU A 96 3.10 23.60 -4.15
C GLU A 96 3.13 22.09 -3.89
N HIS A 97 2.11 21.37 -4.33
CA HIS A 97 2.00 19.93 -4.11
C HIS A 97 3.00 19.12 -4.94
N ALA A 98 3.41 19.59 -6.11
CA ALA A 98 4.47 18.96 -6.90
C ALA A 98 5.84 18.97 -6.18
N LYS A 99 6.07 19.92 -5.28
CA LYS A 99 7.29 20.07 -4.47
C LYS A 99 7.12 19.59 -3.03
N ALA A 100 5.93 19.10 -2.65
CA ALA A 100 5.67 18.66 -1.28
C ALA A 100 6.59 17.51 -0.89
N SER A 101 7.16 17.60 0.31
CA SER A 101 8.03 16.54 0.86
C SER A 101 7.26 15.33 1.37
N ALA A 102 5.99 15.50 1.71
CA ALA A 102 5.10 14.46 2.21
C ALA A 102 4.18 13.97 1.08
N LEU A 103 4.63 12.94 0.37
CA LEU A 103 3.87 12.25 -0.66
C LEU A 103 3.70 10.77 -0.27
N TYR A 104 2.44 10.33 -0.23
CA TYR A 104 2.06 8.95 0.07
C TYR A 104 1.34 8.33 -1.10
N VAL A 105 1.56 7.03 -1.28
CA VAL A 105 0.84 6.20 -2.24
C VAL A 105 -0.06 5.25 -1.46
N GLY A 106 -1.35 5.28 -1.77
CA GLY A 106 -2.33 4.34 -1.26
C GLY A 106 -2.64 3.27 -2.28
N PHE A 107 -2.90 2.06 -1.79
CA PHE A 107 -3.15 0.87 -2.60
C PHE A 107 -4.52 0.30 -2.30
N VAL A 108 -5.27 -0.02 -3.34
CA VAL A 108 -6.54 -0.75 -3.29
C VAL A 108 -6.49 -1.96 -4.22
N LYS A 109 -7.39 -2.93 -4.05
CA LYS A 109 -7.37 -4.17 -4.85
C LYS A 109 -7.84 -3.97 -6.29
N ALA A 110 -8.81 -3.08 -6.48
CA ALA A 110 -9.38 -2.75 -7.80
C ALA A 110 -9.54 -1.24 -7.94
N PRO A 111 -9.58 -0.71 -9.17
CA PRO A 111 -9.82 0.72 -9.38
C PRO A 111 -11.11 1.16 -8.68
N PRO A 112 -11.09 2.23 -7.86
CA PRO A 112 -12.28 2.72 -7.19
C PRO A 112 -13.32 3.23 -8.19
N ALA A 113 -14.60 3.14 -7.84
CA ALA A 113 -15.68 3.71 -8.64
C ALA A 113 -15.55 5.25 -8.70
N LYS A 114 -16.12 5.87 -9.73
CA LYS A 114 -16.04 7.33 -9.94
C LYS A 114 -16.52 8.14 -8.74
N ASP A 115 -17.60 7.72 -8.11
CA ASP A 115 -18.13 8.38 -6.91
C ASP A 115 -17.21 8.24 -5.69
N ALA A 116 -16.53 7.11 -5.55
CA ALA A 116 -15.50 6.89 -4.53
C ALA A 116 -14.28 7.78 -4.77
N CYS A 117 -13.83 7.90 -6.01
CA CYS A 117 -12.76 8.83 -6.38
C CYS A 117 -13.14 10.28 -6.05
N ALA A 118 -14.36 10.69 -6.40
CA ALA A 118 -14.87 12.04 -6.10
C ALA A 118 -14.93 12.30 -4.60
N ARG A 119 -15.40 11.34 -3.79
CA ARG A 119 -15.42 11.46 -2.33
C ARG A 119 -14.01 11.58 -1.74
N LEU A 120 -13.06 10.79 -2.23
CA LEU A 120 -11.66 10.88 -1.78
C LEU A 120 -11.07 12.25 -2.11
N MET A 121 -11.22 12.71 -3.34
CA MET A 121 -10.70 14.01 -3.76
C MET A 121 -11.34 15.17 -3.01
N SER A 122 -12.61 15.04 -2.60
CA SER A 122 -13.31 16.04 -1.80
C SER A 122 -12.79 16.19 -0.36
N LEU A 123 -11.95 15.27 0.12
CA LEU A 123 -11.23 15.43 1.38
C LEU A 123 -10.12 16.47 1.29
N GLY A 124 -9.72 16.85 0.08
CA GLY A 124 -8.73 17.90 -0.15
C GLY A 124 -9.14 19.22 0.49
N ASN A 125 -8.18 19.92 1.06
CA ASN A 125 -8.40 21.17 1.80
C ASN A 125 -7.34 22.25 1.51
N GLY A 126 -6.60 22.08 0.41
CA GLY A 126 -5.50 22.95 0.01
C GLY A 126 -4.16 22.62 0.68
N ILE A 127 -4.16 22.07 1.88
CA ILE A 127 -2.96 21.55 2.56
C ILE A 127 -2.76 20.08 2.20
N ASP A 128 -3.83 19.33 2.23
CA ASP A 128 -3.91 17.93 1.83
C ASP A 128 -4.67 17.82 0.52
N GLU A 129 -4.08 17.14 -0.45
CA GLU A 129 -4.69 16.93 -1.76
C GLU A 129 -4.57 15.47 -2.18
N PHE A 130 -5.57 14.99 -2.92
CA PHE A 130 -5.65 13.61 -3.39
C PHE A 130 -5.76 13.54 -4.91
N ARG A 131 -5.16 12.50 -5.48
CA ARG A 131 -5.33 12.10 -6.88
C ARG A 131 -5.50 10.60 -6.94
N VAL A 132 -6.23 10.09 -7.93
CA VAL A 132 -6.44 8.66 -8.14
C VAL A 132 -5.94 8.28 -9.52
N HIS A 133 -5.21 7.16 -9.60
CA HIS A 133 -4.74 6.58 -10.84
C HIS A 133 -4.80 5.04 -10.76
N GLY A 134 -5.72 4.42 -11.52
CA GLY A 134 -5.89 2.97 -11.50
C GLY A 134 -6.24 2.43 -10.11
N ARG A 135 -5.41 1.53 -9.59
CA ARG A 135 -5.55 0.91 -8.27
C ARG A 135 -4.77 1.63 -7.17
N GLU A 136 -4.26 2.81 -7.46
CA GLU A 136 -3.51 3.63 -6.53
C GLU A 136 -4.18 4.98 -6.35
N TYR A 137 -3.99 5.56 -5.17
CA TYR A 137 -4.26 6.97 -4.92
C TYR A 137 -3.01 7.63 -4.34
N PHE A 138 -2.91 8.91 -4.52
CA PHE A 138 -1.81 9.74 -4.03
C PHE A 138 -2.36 10.75 -3.05
N TRP A 139 -1.66 10.89 -1.94
CA TRP A 139 -1.91 11.91 -0.95
C TRP A 139 -0.67 12.78 -0.79
N SER A 140 -0.78 14.02 -1.20
CA SER A 140 0.23 15.05 -0.98
C SER A 140 -0.19 15.93 0.18
N SER A 141 0.70 16.16 1.13
CA SER A 141 0.47 17.09 2.23
C SER A 141 1.58 18.13 2.28
N LEU A 142 1.19 19.39 2.43
CA LEU A 142 2.13 20.51 2.66
C LEU A 142 2.62 20.56 4.12
N LYS A 143 2.05 19.70 4.98
CA LYS A 143 2.46 19.49 6.37
C LYS A 143 2.93 18.05 6.57
N SER A 144 3.58 17.78 7.71
CA SER A 144 3.86 16.40 8.09
C SER A 144 2.57 15.62 8.33
N MET A 145 2.59 14.29 8.12
CA MET A 145 1.43 13.41 8.31
C MET A 145 0.80 13.56 9.71
N GLY A 146 1.63 13.70 10.75
CA GLY A 146 1.14 13.89 12.11
C GLY A 146 0.42 15.22 12.38
N GLN A 147 0.50 16.17 11.45
CA GLN A 147 -0.18 17.47 11.51
C GLN A 147 -1.42 17.54 10.63
N SER A 148 -1.65 16.55 9.78
CA SER A 148 -2.87 16.46 8.98
C SER A 148 -4.04 16.03 9.85
N LYS A 149 -5.20 16.61 9.58
CA LYS A 149 -6.49 16.21 10.20
C LYS A 149 -7.13 15.02 9.50
N ILE A 150 -6.59 14.60 8.36
CA ILE A 150 -7.10 13.48 7.58
C ILE A 150 -6.55 12.17 8.18
N THR A 151 -7.43 11.22 8.39
CA THR A 151 -7.11 9.90 8.95
C THR A 151 -7.27 8.80 7.90
N GLY A 152 -6.58 7.67 8.10
CA GLY A 152 -6.77 6.48 7.27
C GLY A 152 -8.23 5.99 7.26
N ALA A 153 -8.93 6.11 8.39
CA ALA A 153 -10.35 5.78 8.49
C ALA A 153 -11.22 6.70 7.62
N ALA A 154 -10.92 7.99 7.54
CA ALA A 154 -11.63 8.92 6.66
C ALA A 154 -11.42 8.58 5.18
N ILE A 155 -10.21 8.20 4.80
CA ILE A 155 -9.86 7.75 3.45
C ILE A 155 -10.64 6.49 3.07
N GLU A 156 -10.63 5.46 3.92
CA GLU A 156 -11.36 4.21 3.66
C GLU A 156 -12.88 4.41 3.63
N ARG A 157 -13.39 5.33 4.45
CA ARG A 157 -14.80 5.70 4.42
C ARG A 157 -15.18 6.37 3.10
N ALA A 158 -14.32 7.22 2.55
CA ALA A 158 -14.50 7.83 1.25
C ALA A 158 -14.45 6.80 0.12
N LEU A 159 -13.48 5.91 0.15
CA LEU A 159 -13.27 4.86 -0.85
C LEU A 159 -14.29 3.71 -0.75
N LYS A 160 -14.84 3.46 0.43
CA LYS A 160 -15.70 2.30 0.79
C LYS A 160 -15.02 0.94 0.57
N VAL A 161 -13.70 0.91 0.56
CA VAL A 161 -12.90 -0.32 0.47
C VAL A 161 -11.66 -0.19 1.37
N PRO A 162 -11.09 -1.30 1.84
CA PRO A 162 -9.82 -1.28 2.55
C PRO A 162 -8.68 -0.76 1.68
N SER A 163 -7.75 -0.06 2.29
CA SER A 163 -6.54 0.40 1.65
C SER A 163 -5.35 0.37 2.61
N THR A 164 -4.15 0.45 2.05
CA THR A 164 -2.93 0.67 2.81
C THR A 164 -2.10 1.76 2.13
N MET A 165 -1.27 2.45 2.89
CA MET A 165 -0.44 3.54 2.39
C MET A 165 1.03 3.31 2.68
N ARG A 166 1.88 3.81 1.78
CA ARG A 166 3.33 3.89 1.98
C ARG A 166 3.83 5.26 1.55
N ASN A 167 4.83 5.76 2.28
CA ASN A 167 5.57 6.93 1.81
C ASN A 167 6.21 6.62 0.46
N ILE A 168 6.27 7.61 -0.43
CA ILE A 168 6.85 7.45 -1.78
C ILE A 168 8.29 6.95 -1.73
N THR A 169 9.06 7.30 -0.70
CA THR A 169 10.43 6.81 -0.52
C THR A 169 10.46 5.29 -0.31
N THR A 170 9.51 4.76 0.47
CA THR A 170 9.36 3.31 0.66
C THR A 170 8.97 2.63 -0.65
N VAL A 171 8.03 3.21 -1.41
CA VAL A 171 7.61 2.65 -2.70
C VAL A 171 8.77 2.60 -3.69
N ARG A 172 9.59 3.64 -3.76
CA ARG A 172 10.81 3.66 -4.59
C ARG A 172 11.79 2.56 -4.21
N ARG A 173 11.98 2.31 -2.92
CA ARG A 173 12.86 1.21 -2.47
C ARG A 173 12.31 -0.16 -2.87
N LEU A 174 11.00 -0.37 -2.74
CA LEU A 174 10.33 -1.62 -3.12
C LEU A 174 10.30 -1.84 -4.64
N SER A 175 10.39 -0.78 -5.44
CA SER A 175 10.41 -0.86 -6.90
C SER A 175 11.81 -1.14 -7.47
N ALA A 176 12.86 -1.01 -6.65
CA ALA A 176 14.24 -1.17 -7.09
C ALA A 176 14.72 -2.64 -7.13
N ASP A 177 13.93 -3.57 -6.60
CA ASP A 177 14.17 -5.02 -6.61
C ASP A 177 13.45 -5.69 -7.79
#